data_9430778cdee010a66f54100909ef5a03
#
_entry.id   9430778cdee010a66f54100909ef5a03
#
_cell.length_a   1.000
_cell.length_b   1.000
_cell.length_c   1.000
_cell.angle_alpha   90.00
_cell.angle_beta   90.00
_cell.angle_gamma   90.00
#
_symmetry.space_group_name_H-M   'P 1'
#
loop_
_entity.id
_entity.type
_entity.pdbx_description
1 polymer ?
#
loop_
_entity_poly.entity_id
_entity_poly.type
_entity_poly.pdbx_seq_one_letter_code
_entity_poly.pdbx_strand_id
1 'polypeptide(L)'
;MKKSLFKKSIYFLLFICSFNAFAQNTLNYNDEKGSPKATLQDVKWIVGNWTGEALGGICQETWSEPIGNSMMFSFKLVVDGKVAFYEMGHIIEKEKALLLQLKHF
;
A
#
# COMPACT_ATOMS: atom_id res chain seq x y z
N MET A 1 -3.11 -35.70 33.64
CA MET A 1 -2.17 -34.57 33.75
C MET A 1 -1.33 -34.34 32.49
N LYS A 2 -0.76 -35.35 31.87
CA LYS A 2 0.11 -35.21 30.67
C LYS A 2 -0.63 -34.65 29.43
N LYS A 3 -1.92 -34.95 29.23
CA LYS A 3 -2.73 -34.45 28.10
C LYS A 3 -3.06 -32.96 28.19
N SER A 4 -3.17 -32.40 29.39
CA SER A 4 -3.47 -30.97 29.61
C SER A 4 -2.27 -30.06 29.31
N LEU A 5 -1.06 -30.50 29.67
CA LEU A 5 0.21 -29.79 29.36
C LEU A 5 0.50 -29.78 27.86
N PHE A 6 0.24 -30.88 27.15
CA PHE A 6 0.43 -30.98 25.71
C PHE A 6 -0.52 -30.04 24.95
N LYS A 7 -1.80 -29.93 25.34
CA LYS A 7 -2.76 -28.98 24.75
C LYS A 7 -2.34 -27.53 24.97
N LYS A 8 -1.85 -27.17 26.15
CA LYS A 8 -1.37 -25.82 26.44
C LYS A 8 -0.12 -25.46 25.61
N SER A 9 0.78 -26.41 25.41
CA SER A 9 1.95 -26.21 24.55
C SER A 9 1.59 -26.00 23.09
N ILE A 10 0.56 -26.68 22.55
CA ILE A 10 0.08 -26.49 21.19
C ILE A 10 -0.52 -25.10 21.01
N TYR A 11 -1.33 -24.61 21.95
CA TYR A 11 -1.89 -23.25 21.86
C TYR A 11 -0.81 -22.19 21.94
N PHE A 12 0.20 -22.36 22.75
CA PHE A 12 1.34 -21.44 22.83
C PHE A 12 2.14 -21.42 21.53
N LEU A 13 2.36 -22.57 20.90
CA LEU A 13 3.06 -22.69 19.61
C LEU A 13 2.26 -22.03 18.49
N LEU A 14 0.93 -22.20 18.44
CA LEU A 14 0.04 -21.55 17.48
C LEU A 14 0.04 -20.02 17.66
N PHE A 15 0.10 -19.53 18.89
CA PHE A 15 0.18 -18.12 19.20
C PHE A 15 1.50 -17.49 18.72
N ILE A 16 2.63 -18.16 18.88
CA ILE A 16 3.94 -17.72 18.36
C ILE A 16 3.94 -17.67 16.82
N CYS A 17 3.34 -18.65 16.15
CA CYS A 17 3.24 -18.68 14.69
C CYS A 17 2.41 -17.51 14.13
N SER A 18 1.42 -17.01 14.87
CA SER A 18 0.59 -15.89 14.42
C SER A 18 1.30 -14.53 14.44
N PHE A 19 2.40 -14.38 15.18
CA PHE A 19 3.21 -13.15 15.17
C PHE A 19 4.14 -13.01 13.95
N ASN A 20 4.37 -14.08 13.20
CA ASN A 20 5.23 -14.06 12.02
C ASN A 20 4.52 -13.66 10.72
N ALA A 21 3.23 -13.31 10.78
CA ALA A 21 2.41 -12.97 9.62
C ALA A 21 2.42 -11.49 9.26
N PHE A 22 3.39 -10.70 9.72
CA PHE A 22 3.51 -9.29 9.35
C PHE A 22 4.07 -9.12 7.95
N ALA A 23 3.51 -8.15 7.20
CA ALA A 23 3.96 -7.79 5.88
C ALA A 23 5.46 -7.47 5.87
N GLN A 24 6.24 -8.38 5.32
CA GLN A 24 7.71 -8.33 5.34
C GLN A 24 8.30 -7.39 4.28
N ASN A 25 7.45 -6.80 3.43
CA ASN A 25 7.87 -5.96 2.31
C ASN A 25 7.77 -4.46 2.58
N THR A 26 7.41 -4.05 3.80
CA THR A 26 7.37 -2.64 4.16
C THR A 26 8.77 -2.17 4.56
N LEU A 27 9.28 -1.19 3.85
CA LEU A 27 10.56 -0.58 4.11
C LEU A 27 10.40 0.74 4.87
N ASN A 28 11.30 1.02 5.78
CA ASN A 28 11.37 2.33 6.43
C ASN A 28 12.14 3.31 5.56
N TYR A 29 11.66 4.55 5.49
CA TYR A 29 12.37 5.62 4.82
C TYR A 29 13.71 5.89 5.52
N ASN A 30 14.75 6.11 4.72
CA ASN A 30 16.08 6.43 5.21
C ASN A 30 16.57 7.74 4.56
N ASP A 31 16.59 8.80 5.35
CA ASP A 31 16.98 10.14 4.94
C ASP A 31 18.41 10.22 4.36
N GLU A 32 19.32 9.40 4.89
CA GLU A 32 20.73 9.39 4.46
C GLU A 32 20.90 8.89 3.02
N LYS A 33 20.03 7.99 2.59
CA LYS A 33 20.06 7.44 1.22
C LYS A 33 19.33 8.31 0.21
N GLY A 34 18.43 9.19 0.67
CA GLY A 34 17.56 9.97 -0.19
C GLY A 34 16.60 9.09 -1.02
N SER A 35 15.94 9.70 -1.99
CA SER A 35 15.08 8.99 -2.94
C SER A 35 15.92 8.34 -4.04
N PRO A 36 15.61 7.09 -4.43
CA PRO A 36 16.29 6.45 -5.53
C PRO A 36 16.01 7.18 -6.85
N LYS A 37 16.95 7.10 -7.79
CA LYS A 37 16.71 7.55 -9.15
C LYS A 37 15.64 6.68 -9.80
N ALA A 38 14.62 7.31 -10.34
CA ALA A 38 13.52 6.62 -11.01
C ALA A 38 12.85 7.53 -12.04
N THR A 39 12.22 6.91 -13.03
CA THR A 39 11.44 7.59 -14.05
C THR A 39 9.99 7.14 -13.98
N LEU A 40 9.08 7.87 -14.64
CA LEU A 40 7.68 7.47 -14.75
C LEU A 40 7.51 6.13 -15.46
N GLN A 41 8.43 5.74 -16.33
CA GLN A 41 8.41 4.44 -16.98
C GLN A 41 8.57 3.29 -15.97
N ASP A 42 9.32 3.51 -14.89
CA ASP A 42 9.52 2.51 -13.85
C ASP A 42 8.23 2.20 -13.07
N VAL A 43 7.28 3.12 -13.04
CA VAL A 43 5.99 2.99 -12.35
C VAL A 43 4.79 2.91 -13.29
N LYS A 44 5.00 2.87 -14.60
CA LYS A 44 3.94 2.81 -15.61
C LYS A 44 3.03 1.57 -15.47
N TRP A 45 3.51 0.52 -14.84
CA TRP A 45 2.74 -0.69 -14.57
C TRP A 45 1.46 -0.44 -13.74
N ILE A 46 1.41 0.69 -12.99
CA ILE A 46 0.24 1.03 -12.16
C ILE A 46 -0.90 1.64 -12.97
N VAL A 47 -0.67 2.07 -14.23
CA VAL A 47 -1.70 2.67 -15.09
C VAL A 47 -2.92 1.76 -15.19
N GLY A 48 -4.10 2.33 -15.08
CA GLY A 48 -5.37 1.63 -15.22
C GLY A 48 -6.30 1.80 -14.04
N ASN A 49 -7.32 0.96 -14.01
CA ASN A 49 -8.34 0.93 -12.96
C ASN A 49 -8.14 -0.28 -12.07
N TRP A 50 -8.02 -0.04 -10.78
CA TRP A 50 -7.75 -1.05 -9.78
C TRP A 50 -8.87 -1.09 -8.75
N THR A 51 -9.30 -2.27 -8.36
CA THR A 51 -10.29 -2.48 -7.30
C THR A 51 -9.82 -3.64 -6.43
N GLY A 52 -9.97 -3.49 -5.12
CA GLY A 52 -9.56 -4.52 -4.19
C GLY A 52 -10.12 -4.30 -2.80
N GLU A 53 -9.96 -5.28 -1.94
CA GLU A 53 -10.36 -5.21 -0.54
C GLU A 53 -9.15 -4.80 0.30
N ALA A 54 -9.30 -3.71 1.05
CA ALA A 54 -8.30 -3.23 1.99
C ALA A 54 -8.93 -2.22 2.96
N LEU A 55 -8.25 -1.94 4.07
CA LEU A 55 -8.65 -0.92 5.04
C LEU A 55 -10.09 -1.07 5.56
N GLY A 56 -10.57 -2.30 5.63
CA GLY A 56 -11.94 -2.60 6.11
C GLY A 56 -13.04 -2.33 5.08
N GLY A 57 -12.74 -2.14 3.81
CA GLY A 57 -13.71 -1.87 2.77
C GLY A 57 -13.23 -2.22 1.38
N ILE A 58 -13.81 -1.59 0.39
CA ILE A 58 -13.44 -1.73 -1.02
C ILE A 58 -12.70 -0.47 -1.45
N CYS A 59 -11.47 -0.66 -1.96
CA CYS A 59 -10.67 0.40 -2.55
C CYS A 59 -10.84 0.41 -4.06
N GLN A 60 -10.97 1.60 -4.62
CA GLN A 60 -10.94 1.82 -6.06
C GLN A 60 -9.91 2.89 -6.38
N GLU A 61 -9.03 2.61 -7.34
CA GLU A 61 -7.92 3.48 -7.69
C GLU A 61 -7.76 3.54 -9.21
N THR A 62 -7.56 4.72 -9.73
CA THR A 62 -7.38 4.95 -11.16
C THR A 62 -6.14 5.78 -11.39
N TRP A 63 -5.27 5.31 -12.29
CA TRP A 63 -4.04 5.98 -12.68
C TRP A 63 -4.04 6.28 -14.18
N SER A 64 -3.68 7.52 -14.53
CA SER A 64 -3.55 7.96 -15.92
C SER A 64 -2.17 7.58 -16.51
N GLU A 65 -2.11 7.58 -17.85
CA GLU A 65 -0.84 7.44 -18.56
C GLU A 65 0.14 8.59 -18.25
N PRO A 66 1.45 8.33 -18.28
CA PRO A 66 2.45 9.37 -18.06
C PRO A 66 2.51 10.33 -19.26
N ILE A 67 2.01 11.55 -19.06
CA ILE A 67 2.05 12.64 -20.00
C ILE A 67 2.49 13.90 -19.27
N GLY A 68 3.37 14.68 -19.86
CA GLY A 68 3.85 15.93 -19.26
C GLY A 68 4.66 15.73 -17.99
N ASN A 69 5.46 14.67 -17.93
CA ASN A 69 6.23 14.26 -16.75
C ASN A 69 5.38 14.03 -15.51
N SER A 70 4.14 13.60 -15.69
CA SER A 70 3.16 13.43 -14.63
C SER A 70 2.23 12.24 -14.89
N MET A 71 1.85 11.55 -13.83
CA MET A 71 0.75 10.59 -13.78
C MET A 71 -0.21 11.04 -12.71
N MET A 72 -1.48 11.19 -13.03
CA MET A 72 -2.52 11.54 -12.06
C MET A 72 -3.25 10.30 -11.56
N PHE A 73 -3.76 10.37 -10.34
CA PHE A 73 -4.58 9.32 -9.78
C PHE A 73 -5.76 9.85 -8.96
N SER A 74 -6.74 8.99 -8.81
CA SER A 74 -7.82 9.13 -7.84
C SER A 74 -7.93 7.82 -7.05
N PHE A 75 -8.21 7.94 -5.77
CA PHE A 75 -8.44 6.83 -4.86
C PHE A 75 -9.71 7.08 -4.05
N LYS A 76 -10.48 6.02 -3.77
CA LYS A 76 -11.55 6.07 -2.78
C LYS A 76 -11.63 4.78 -1.99
N LEU A 77 -11.98 4.92 -0.72
CA LEU A 77 -12.37 3.82 0.15
C LEU A 77 -13.88 3.84 0.33
N VAL A 78 -14.51 2.69 0.11
CA VAL A 78 -15.94 2.49 0.33
C VAL A 78 -16.12 1.49 1.47
N VAL A 79 -16.81 1.89 2.52
CA VAL A 79 -17.15 1.06 3.69
C VAL A 79 -18.65 1.03 3.85
N ASP A 80 -19.25 -0.14 3.97
CA ASP A 80 -20.69 -0.33 4.10
C ASP A 80 -21.50 0.40 3.01
N GLY A 81 -21.01 0.36 1.77
CA GLY A 81 -21.67 0.97 0.62
C GLY A 81 -21.53 2.50 0.51
N LYS A 82 -20.76 3.12 1.38
CA LYS A 82 -20.56 4.57 1.40
C LYS A 82 -19.08 4.93 1.31
N VAL A 83 -18.78 6.01 0.63
CA VAL A 83 -17.42 6.55 0.57
C VAL A 83 -16.99 7.00 1.96
N ALA A 84 -15.90 6.43 2.46
CA ALA A 84 -15.27 6.85 3.70
C ALA A 84 -14.37 8.07 3.47
N PHE A 85 -13.56 8.05 2.42
CA PHE A 85 -12.74 9.18 1.99
C PHE A 85 -12.28 9.00 0.54
N TYR A 86 -11.78 10.09 -0.05
CA TYR A 86 -11.03 10.05 -1.31
C TYR A 86 -9.68 10.71 -1.15
N GLU A 87 -8.81 10.35 -2.08
CA GLU A 87 -7.56 11.04 -2.32
C GLU A 87 -7.39 11.27 -3.82
N MET A 88 -6.80 12.39 -4.16
CA MET A 88 -6.38 12.70 -5.53
C MET A 88 -4.97 13.22 -5.51
N GLY A 89 -4.22 12.91 -6.55
CA GLY A 89 -2.86 13.39 -6.61
C GLY A 89 -2.16 13.01 -7.88
N HIS A 90 -0.84 13.05 -7.81
CA HIS A 90 0.02 12.75 -8.92
C HIS A 90 1.37 12.21 -8.48
N ILE A 91 2.01 11.51 -9.40
CA ILE A 91 3.45 11.28 -9.39
C ILE A 91 4.05 12.16 -10.47
N ILE A 92 5.02 12.99 -10.11
CA ILE A 92 5.80 13.81 -11.04
C ILE A 92 7.24 13.34 -11.06
N GLU A 93 7.85 13.40 -12.24
CA GLU A 93 9.26 13.17 -12.42
C GLU A 93 10.01 14.51 -12.42
N LYS A 94 10.94 14.66 -11.48
CA LYS A 94 11.73 15.84 -11.31
C LYS A 94 13.16 15.46 -10.92
N GLU A 95 14.15 15.94 -11.70
CA GLU A 95 15.56 15.70 -11.42
C GLU A 95 15.90 14.21 -11.24
N LYS A 96 15.34 13.35 -12.10
CA LYS A 96 15.52 11.90 -12.08
C LYS A 96 15.01 11.20 -10.80
N ALA A 97 14.11 11.83 -10.08
CA ALA A 97 13.40 11.24 -8.95
C ALA A 97 11.89 11.37 -9.14
N LEU A 98 11.15 10.55 -8.44
CA LEU A 98 9.69 10.60 -8.44
C LEU A 98 9.21 11.26 -7.16
N LEU A 99 8.25 12.16 -7.28
CA LEU A 99 7.58 12.81 -6.17
C LEU A 99 6.09 12.51 -6.23
N LEU A 100 5.57 11.88 -5.16
CA LEU A 100 4.15 11.67 -4.97
C LEU A 100 3.59 12.81 -4.12
N GLN A 101 2.58 13.49 -4.64
CA GLN A 101 1.83 14.50 -3.90
C GLN A 101 0.34 14.15 -3.98
N LEU A 102 -0.35 14.25 -2.87
CA LEU A 102 -1.78 13.95 -2.81
C LEU A 102 -2.53 14.92 -1.89
N LYS A 103 -3.83 15.00 -2.14
CA LYS A 103 -4.79 15.68 -1.29
C LYS A 103 -5.83 14.69 -0.82
N HIS A 104 -6.05 14.70 0.48
CA HIS A 104 -7.05 13.88 1.16
C HIS A 104 -8.33 14.68 1.39
N PHE A 105 -9.47 14.04 1.13
CA PHE A 105 -10.82 14.63 1.30
C PHE A 105 -11.65 13.83 2.29
#